data_4c43440ec2f2b93631fb31b9bee843cd
#
_entry.id   4c43440ec2f2b93631fb31b9bee843cd
#
_cell.length_a   1.000
_cell.length_b   1.000
_cell.length_c   1.000
_cell.angle_alpha   90.00
_cell.angle_beta   90.00
_cell.angle_gamma   90.00
#
_symmetry.space_group_name_H-M   'P 1'
#
loop_
_entity.id
_entity.type
_entity.pdbx_description
1 polymer ?
#
loop_
_entity_poly.entity_id
_entity_poly.type
_entity_poly.pdbx_seq_one_letter_code
_entity_poly.pdbx_strand_id
1 'polypeptide(L)'
;MSVSDKRVTPAQARELLGEGFSQDLASRVEERLGVDVIVLPLEKPGYSLQLGNRHVIVVGATDRWFRSNFTIAHELGHILFPSALNGGSRRDEDAANAFAAELLMPETMIRSMSWTDTNPHLIAEHVWTMGVSTQALRTRLDYLRPPVSDAVRSILETPTPRLIRESLSSSVASSEDVTERMARSARRRFPQRLLTDLRKAVEVGRAPHASLAWALGVPGEEEADESSEELSPDLLDGLV
;
A
#
# COMPACT_ATOMS: atom_id res chain seq x y z
N MET A 1 -6.01 -14.86 17.11
CA MET A 1 -4.67 -15.47 16.95
C MET A 1 -3.83 -14.42 16.24
N SER A 2 -2.79 -13.92 16.90
CA SER A 2 -1.88 -12.96 16.26
C SER A 2 -1.07 -13.67 15.18
N VAL A 3 -0.96 -13.09 14.00
CA VAL A 3 -0.19 -13.63 12.85
C VAL A 3 1.31 -13.62 13.13
N SER A 4 1.73 -13.11 14.31
CA SER A 4 3.10 -12.77 14.67
C SER A 4 4.06 -13.96 14.87
N ASP A 5 3.59 -15.21 14.99
CA ASP A 5 4.47 -16.34 15.36
C ASP A 5 4.68 -17.41 14.28
N LYS A 6 4.06 -17.26 13.11
CA LYS A 6 4.21 -18.23 12.02
C LYS A 6 4.57 -17.52 10.71
N ARG A 7 5.58 -18.03 10.04
CA ARG A 7 5.82 -17.67 8.64
C ARG A 7 4.57 -17.97 7.81
N VAL A 8 4.03 -16.93 7.16
CA VAL A 8 2.86 -17.03 6.28
C VAL A 8 3.35 -16.90 4.84
N THR A 9 3.10 -17.91 4.04
CA THR A 9 3.46 -17.89 2.61
C THR A 9 2.55 -16.93 1.83
N PRO A 10 2.98 -16.43 0.64
CA PRO A 10 2.11 -15.60 -0.21
C PRO A 10 0.77 -16.25 -0.53
N ALA A 11 0.74 -17.57 -0.76
CA ALA A 11 -0.49 -18.31 -1.04
C ALA A 11 -1.45 -18.32 0.17
N GLN A 12 -0.93 -18.56 1.37
CA GLN A 12 -1.72 -18.49 2.61
C GLN A 12 -2.22 -17.07 2.89
N ALA A 13 -1.36 -16.06 2.69
CA ALA A 13 -1.76 -14.66 2.84
C ALA A 13 -2.89 -14.29 1.86
N ARG A 14 -2.81 -14.76 0.62
CA ARG A 14 -3.83 -14.56 -0.41
C ARG A 14 -5.17 -15.21 -0.03
N GLU A 15 -5.13 -16.42 0.50
CA GLU A 15 -6.32 -17.13 1.01
C GLU A 15 -6.99 -16.36 2.16
N LEU A 16 -6.19 -15.87 3.12
CA LEU A 16 -6.68 -15.07 4.24
C LEU A 16 -7.29 -13.74 3.79
N LEU A 17 -6.66 -13.06 2.83
CA LEU A 17 -7.15 -11.78 2.29
C LEU A 17 -8.46 -11.94 1.51
N GLY A 18 -8.70 -13.11 0.91
CA GLY A 18 -9.90 -13.44 0.16
C GLY A 18 -9.91 -12.86 -1.26
N GLU A 19 -10.96 -13.17 -2.01
CA GLU A 19 -11.11 -12.70 -3.39
C GLU A 19 -11.20 -11.17 -3.47
N GLY A 20 -10.69 -10.60 -4.56
CA GLY A 20 -10.76 -9.17 -4.85
C GLY A 20 -9.97 -8.27 -3.88
N PHE A 21 -9.11 -8.85 -3.02
CA PHE A 21 -8.36 -8.10 -2.01
C PHE A 21 -7.54 -6.94 -2.58
N SER A 22 -7.07 -7.05 -3.82
CA SER A 22 -6.28 -6.03 -4.50
C SER A 22 -7.05 -4.74 -4.78
N GLN A 23 -8.38 -4.76 -4.71
CA GLN A 23 -9.24 -3.58 -4.93
C GLN A 23 -9.18 -2.60 -3.76
N ASP A 24 -9.02 -3.11 -2.53
CA ASP A 24 -8.79 -2.34 -1.31
C ASP A 24 -7.86 -3.12 -0.38
N LEU A 25 -6.60 -3.25 -0.80
CA LEU A 25 -5.62 -4.06 -0.08
C LEU A 25 -5.38 -3.56 1.35
N ALA A 26 -5.37 -2.25 1.56
CA ALA A 26 -5.16 -1.67 2.89
C ALA A 26 -6.22 -2.14 3.90
N SER A 27 -7.51 -2.01 3.55
CA SER A 27 -8.61 -2.47 4.41
C SER A 27 -8.58 -3.98 4.63
N ARG A 28 -8.30 -4.75 3.59
CA ARG A 28 -8.21 -6.22 3.69
C ARG A 28 -7.10 -6.68 4.62
N VAL A 29 -5.94 -6.02 4.55
CA VAL A 29 -4.80 -6.29 5.44
C VAL A 29 -5.18 -6.03 6.89
N GLU A 30 -5.86 -4.94 7.18
CA GLU A 30 -6.33 -4.63 8.54
C GLU A 30 -7.35 -5.63 9.05
N GLU A 31 -8.38 -5.91 8.25
CA GLU A 31 -9.50 -6.77 8.64
C GLU A 31 -9.10 -8.24 8.79
N ARG A 32 -8.25 -8.73 7.91
CA ARG A 32 -7.95 -10.16 7.78
C ARG A 32 -6.64 -10.59 8.42
N LEU A 33 -5.65 -9.70 8.44
CA LEU A 33 -4.33 -10.00 8.97
C LEU A 33 -4.03 -9.26 10.28
N GLY A 34 -4.84 -8.27 10.67
CA GLY A 34 -4.66 -7.48 11.87
C GLY A 34 -3.42 -6.57 11.84
N VAL A 35 -2.93 -6.26 10.63
CA VAL A 35 -1.82 -5.33 10.41
C VAL A 35 -2.40 -3.97 10.07
N ASP A 36 -2.05 -2.94 10.81
CA ASP A 36 -2.52 -1.58 10.58
C ASP A 36 -1.85 -0.98 9.33
N VAL A 37 -2.63 -0.27 8.50
CA VAL A 37 -2.10 0.41 7.32
C VAL A 37 -2.39 1.90 7.41
N ILE A 38 -1.34 2.72 7.45
CA ILE A 38 -1.40 4.18 7.50
C ILE A 38 -0.93 4.73 6.15
N VAL A 39 -1.69 5.65 5.57
CA VAL A 39 -1.32 6.36 4.34
C VAL A 39 -1.05 7.81 4.69
N LEU A 40 0.16 8.30 4.39
CA LEU A 40 0.61 9.66 4.68
C LEU A 40 1.27 10.29 3.45
N PRO A 41 1.30 11.62 3.34
CA PRO A 41 2.08 12.31 2.32
C PRO A 41 3.59 12.18 2.63
N LEU A 42 4.21 11.11 2.17
CA LEU A 42 5.62 10.80 2.39
C LEU A 42 6.39 10.86 1.08
N GLU A 43 7.66 11.26 1.13
CA GLU A 43 8.58 11.17 -0.01
C GLU A 43 9.02 9.73 -0.28
N LYS A 44 9.10 8.90 0.77
CA LYS A 44 9.46 7.48 0.68
C LYS A 44 8.24 6.62 0.33
N PRO A 45 8.42 5.50 -0.39
CA PRO A 45 7.31 4.65 -0.78
C PRO A 45 6.59 4.03 0.42
N GLY A 46 7.31 3.59 1.44
CA GLY A 46 6.73 3.00 2.65
C GLY A 46 7.78 2.38 3.56
N TYR A 47 7.33 1.91 4.70
CA TYR A 47 8.09 1.13 5.68
C TYR A 47 7.13 0.42 6.64
N SER A 48 7.59 -0.66 7.26
CA SER A 48 6.88 -1.35 8.33
C SER A 48 7.59 -1.17 9.68
N LEU A 49 6.79 -1.17 10.73
CA LEU A 49 7.29 -1.07 12.11
C LEU A 49 6.39 -1.87 13.06
N GLN A 50 6.90 -2.16 14.25
CA GLN A 50 6.15 -2.80 15.31
C GLN A 50 5.94 -1.81 16.46
N LEU A 51 4.67 -1.59 16.84
CA LEU A 51 4.27 -0.78 17.98
C LEU A 51 3.63 -1.68 19.04
N GLY A 52 4.41 -2.01 20.07
CA GLY A 52 4.00 -2.99 21.07
C GLY A 52 3.79 -4.37 20.43
N ASN A 53 2.56 -4.85 20.47
CA ASN A 53 2.15 -6.14 19.87
C ASN A 53 1.50 -5.97 18.48
N ARG A 54 1.57 -4.78 17.87
CA ARG A 54 0.92 -4.46 16.59
C ARG A 54 1.96 -4.19 15.52
N HIS A 55 1.74 -4.77 14.36
CA HIS A 55 2.46 -4.41 13.14
C HIS A 55 1.74 -3.27 12.44
N VAL A 56 2.49 -2.31 11.96
CA VAL A 56 2.01 -1.13 11.23
C VAL A 56 2.79 -0.99 9.95
N ILE A 57 2.10 -0.84 8.85
CA ILE A 57 2.65 -0.48 7.54
C ILE A 57 2.31 0.99 7.31
N VAL A 58 3.31 1.79 6.99
CA VAL A 58 3.13 3.19 6.59
C VAL A 58 3.51 3.31 5.13
N VAL A 59 2.60 3.82 4.30
CA VAL A 59 2.84 4.00 2.86
C VAL A 59 2.64 5.45 2.43
N GLY A 60 3.38 5.86 1.41
CA GLY A 60 3.24 7.16 0.79
C GLY A 60 1.91 7.29 0.04
N ALA A 61 1.17 8.38 0.30
CA ALA A 61 -0.02 8.75 -0.47
C ALA A 61 0.35 8.96 -1.95
N THR A 62 -0.38 8.33 -2.85
CA THR A 62 -0.14 8.41 -4.29
C THR A 62 -1.43 8.12 -5.05
N ASP A 63 -1.66 8.79 -6.17
CA ASP A 63 -2.75 8.49 -7.11
C ASP A 63 -2.55 7.16 -7.87
N ARG A 64 -1.38 6.55 -7.71
CA ARG A 64 -1.01 5.28 -8.34
C ARG A 64 -1.31 4.12 -7.39
N TRP A 65 -2.61 3.72 -7.23
CA TRP A 65 -3.02 2.63 -6.33
C TRP A 65 -2.20 1.35 -6.51
N PHE A 66 -1.81 1.03 -7.74
CA PHE A 66 -0.99 -0.15 -8.04
C PHE A 66 0.40 -0.08 -7.39
N ARG A 67 0.96 1.13 -7.23
CA ARG A 67 2.20 1.33 -6.49
C ARG A 67 1.97 1.15 -4.99
N SER A 68 0.89 1.71 -4.47
CA SER A 68 0.49 1.53 -3.07
C SER A 68 0.28 0.04 -2.74
N ASN A 69 -0.45 -0.70 -3.60
CA ASN A 69 -0.65 -2.13 -3.43
C ASN A 69 0.68 -2.90 -3.39
N PHE A 70 1.60 -2.60 -4.30
CA PHE A 70 2.89 -3.28 -4.33
C PHE A 70 3.71 -2.96 -3.07
N THR A 71 3.70 -1.71 -2.62
CA THR A 71 4.39 -1.29 -1.38
C THR A 71 3.79 -2.00 -0.16
N ILE A 72 2.45 -2.03 -0.01
CA ILE A 72 1.79 -2.75 1.09
C ILE A 72 2.15 -4.24 1.06
N ALA A 73 2.12 -4.86 -0.11
CA ALA A 73 2.46 -6.27 -0.28
C ALA A 73 3.95 -6.56 0.05
N HIS A 74 4.85 -5.64 -0.29
CA HIS A 74 6.27 -5.70 0.03
C HIS A 74 6.50 -5.62 1.55
N GLU A 75 5.90 -4.64 2.23
CA GLU A 75 5.99 -4.50 3.69
C GLU A 75 5.35 -5.69 4.42
N LEU A 76 4.27 -6.27 3.88
CA LEU A 76 3.73 -7.54 4.37
C LEU A 76 4.75 -8.67 4.24
N GLY A 77 5.56 -8.68 3.20
CA GLY A 77 6.65 -9.64 3.04
C GLY A 77 7.65 -9.57 4.20
N HIS A 78 8.03 -8.38 4.63
CA HIS A 78 8.89 -8.19 5.80
C HIS A 78 8.25 -8.67 7.11
N ILE A 79 6.93 -8.48 7.27
CA ILE A 79 6.20 -8.86 8.48
C ILE A 79 5.91 -10.37 8.52
N LEU A 80 5.38 -10.93 7.44
CA LEU A 80 4.85 -12.29 7.41
C LEU A 80 5.90 -13.34 7.05
N PHE A 81 6.97 -12.92 6.41
CA PHE A 81 8.04 -13.79 5.94
C PHE A 81 9.41 -13.22 6.32
N PRO A 82 9.64 -12.89 7.60
CA PRO A 82 10.90 -12.31 8.03
C PRO A 82 12.03 -13.28 7.69
N SER A 83 13.08 -12.76 7.07
CA SER A 83 14.31 -13.53 6.92
C SER A 83 14.98 -13.66 8.29
N ALA A 84 15.69 -14.76 8.51
CA ALA A 84 16.39 -15.01 9.79
C ALA A 84 17.57 -14.04 10.03
N LEU A 85 17.83 -13.13 9.12
CA LEU A 85 18.92 -12.14 9.16
C LEU A 85 18.31 -10.79 9.53
N ASN A 86 18.81 -10.19 10.58
CA ASN A 86 18.41 -8.86 11.07
C ASN A 86 18.23 -7.85 9.92
N GLY A 87 17.00 -7.39 9.75
CA GLY A 87 16.45 -6.62 8.63
C GLY A 87 17.37 -5.60 7.96
N GLY A 88 17.13 -5.40 6.66
CA GLY A 88 17.81 -4.41 5.82
C GLY A 88 18.92 -4.96 4.91
N SER A 89 19.10 -6.28 4.82
CA SER A 89 19.99 -6.86 3.83
C SER A 89 19.34 -6.86 2.45
N ARG A 90 20.14 -6.82 1.38
CA ARG A 90 19.65 -6.97 0.01
C ARG A 90 18.82 -8.24 -0.19
N ARG A 91 19.16 -9.31 0.52
CA ARG A 91 18.40 -10.58 0.48
C ARG A 91 17.01 -10.44 1.10
N ASP A 92 16.86 -9.62 2.13
CA ASP A 92 15.56 -9.36 2.76
C ASP A 92 14.67 -8.58 1.82
N GLU A 93 15.21 -7.58 1.14
CA GLU A 93 14.51 -6.80 0.12
C GLU A 93 14.10 -7.67 -1.07
N ASP A 94 14.99 -8.54 -1.56
CA ASP A 94 14.69 -9.46 -2.65
C ASP A 94 13.60 -10.47 -2.23
N ALA A 95 13.60 -10.95 -0.99
CA ALA A 95 12.57 -11.84 -0.45
C ALA A 95 11.21 -11.13 -0.30
N ALA A 96 11.19 -9.88 0.18
CA ALA A 96 9.98 -9.08 0.28
C ALA A 96 9.41 -8.74 -1.11
N ASN A 97 10.26 -8.42 -2.09
CA ASN A 97 9.85 -8.22 -3.48
C ASN A 97 9.28 -9.50 -4.09
N ALA A 98 9.89 -10.66 -3.84
CA ALA A 98 9.39 -11.95 -4.31
C ALA A 98 8.04 -12.30 -3.66
N PHE A 99 7.89 -12.02 -2.35
CA PHE A 99 6.63 -12.18 -1.63
C PHE A 99 5.52 -11.31 -2.26
N ALA A 100 5.78 -10.02 -2.47
CA ALA A 100 4.84 -9.09 -3.07
C ALA A 100 4.41 -9.51 -4.48
N ALA A 101 5.39 -9.92 -5.31
CA ALA A 101 5.12 -10.39 -6.66
C ALA A 101 4.26 -11.67 -6.65
N GLU A 102 4.55 -12.62 -5.77
CA GLU A 102 3.77 -13.86 -5.66
C GLU A 102 2.38 -13.64 -5.04
N LEU A 103 2.25 -12.71 -4.07
CA LEU A 103 0.97 -12.35 -3.48
C LEU A 103 0.02 -11.74 -4.52
N LEU A 104 0.50 -10.77 -5.30
CA LEU A 104 -0.33 -10.03 -6.26
C LEU A 104 -0.49 -10.77 -7.60
N MET A 105 0.58 -11.44 -8.05
CA MET A 105 0.68 -12.11 -9.36
C MET A 105 1.19 -13.55 -9.19
N PRO A 106 0.40 -14.46 -8.59
CA PRO A 106 0.84 -15.84 -8.37
C PRO A 106 1.29 -16.49 -9.67
N GLU A 107 2.38 -17.29 -9.62
CA GLU A 107 2.88 -18.01 -10.79
C GLU A 107 1.81 -18.88 -11.43
N THR A 108 1.02 -19.58 -10.61
CA THR A 108 -0.08 -20.44 -11.10
C THR A 108 -1.11 -19.65 -11.91
N MET A 109 -1.49 -18.45 -11.45
CA MET A 109 -2.41 -17.57 -12.15
C MET A 109 -1.80 -17.01 -13.44
N ILE A 110 -0.55 -16.54 -13.39
CA ILE A 110 0.15 -16.02 -14.58
C ILE A 110 0.29 -17.11 -15.65
N ARG A 111 0.59 -18.36 -15.28
CA ARG A 111 0.72 -19.47 -16.22
C ARG A 111 -0.61 -19.99 -16.77
N SER A 112 -1.72 -19.75 -16.08
CA SER A 112 -3.06 -20.11 -16.57
C SER A 112 -3.64 -19.12 -17.59
N MET A 113 -3.07 -17.92 -17.69
CA MET A 113 -3.50 -16.87 -18.62
C MET A 113 -2.80 -16.98 -19.97
N SER A 114 -3.46 -16.52 -21.04
CA SER A 114 -2.85 -16.39 -22.37
C SER A 114 -2.18 -15.03 -22.51
N TRP A 115 -0.88 -15.03 -22.82
CA TRP A 115 -0.08 -13.82 -23.08
C TRP A 115 0.28 -13.69 -24.57
N THR A 116 -0.39 -14.45 -25.43
CA THR A 116 -0.26 -14.35 -26.90
C THR A 116 -1.45 -13.64 -27.53
N ASP A 117 -2.54 -13.49 -26.78
CA ASP A 117 -3.70 -12.71 -27.21
C ASP A 117 -3.35 -11.21 -27.22
N THR A 118 -3.62 -10.57 -28.34
CA THR A 118 -3.28 -9.15 -28.58
C THR A 118 -4.39 -8.18 -28.16
N ASN A 119 -5.42 -8.66 -27.47
CA ASN A 119 -6.54 -7.84 -27.05
C ASN A 119 -6.15 -6.95 -25.85
N PRO A 120 -6.01 -5.59 -26.02
CA PRO A 120 -5.64 -4.70 -24.94
C PRO A 120 -6.63 -4.71 -23.78
N HIS A 121 -7.90 -5.05 -24.05
CA HIS A 121 -8.94 -5.15 -23.04
C HIS A 121 -8.62 -6.25 -22.01
N LEU A 122 -8.21 -7.45 -22.45
CA LEU A 122 -7.83 -8.53 -21.54
C LEU A 122 -6.62 -8.15 -20.69
N ILE A 123 -5.63 -7.48 -21.26
CA ILE A 123 -4.45 -7.03 -20.51
C ILE A 123 -4.84 -5.95 -19.49
N ALA A 124 -5.71 -5.02 -19.85
CA ALA A 124 -6.23 -4.00 -18.94
C ALA A 124 -7.02 -4.63 -17.78
N GLU A 125 -7.86 -5.64 -18.07
CA GLU A 125 -8.61 -6.39 -17.07
C GLU A 125 -7.70 -7.14 -16.10
N HIS A 126 -6.65 -7.80 -16.61
CA HIS A 126 -5.67 -8.48 -15.74
C HIS A 126 -4.95 -7.49 -14.83
N VAL A 127 -4.46 -6.36 -15.37
CA VAL A 127 -3.80 -5.30 -14.60
C VAL A 127 -4.73 -4.73 -13.53
N TRP A 128 -5.99 -4.46 -13.88
CA TRP A 128 -7.01 -3.94 -12.97
C TRP A 128 -7.30 -4.91 -11.84
N THR A 129 -7.60 -6.16 -12.19
CA THR A 129 -7.99 -7.22 -11.23
C THR A 129 -6.86 -7.58 -10.29
N MET A 130 -5.63 -7.70 -10.79
CA MET A 130 -4.44 -7.96 -9.95
C MET A 130 -4.02 -6.71 -9.15
N GLY A 131 -4.49 -5.52 -9.52
CA GLY A 131 -4.16 -4.27 -8.87
C GLY A 131 -2.69 -3.88 -8.98
N VAL A 132 -2.05 -4.22 -10.11
CA VAL A 132 -0.62 -3.99 -10.38
C VAL A 132 -0.42 -3.02 -11.54
N SER A 133 0.82 -2.55 -11.73
CA SER A 133 1.18 -1.76 -12.91
C SER A 133 1.50 -2.66 -14.12
N THR A 134 1.36 -2.10 -15.34
CA THR A 134 1.85 -2.73 -16.57
C THR A 134 3.34 -3.08 -16.48
N GLN A 135 4.13 -2.21 -15.87
CA GLN A 135 5.55 -2.44 -15.61
C GLN A 135 5.79 -3.64 -14.67
N ALA A 136 5.05 -3.75 -13.55
CA ALA A 136 5.18 -4.85 -12.62
C ALA A 136 4.79 -6.19 -13.27
N LEU A 137 3.70 -6.18 -14.06
CA LEU A 137 3.29 -7.35 -14.82
C LEU A 137 4.34 -7.76 -15.85
N ARG A 138 4.90 -6.80 -16.61
CA ARG A 138 6.00 -7.06 -17.55
C ARG A 138 7.19 -7.71 -16.85
N THR A 139 7.64 -7.14 -15.72
CA THR A 139 8.74 -7.70 -14.93
C THR A 139 8.44 -9.13 -14.46
N ARG A 140 7.20 -9.39 -14.06
CA ARG A 140 6.77 -10.73 -13.64
C ARG A 140 6.79 -11.73 -14.80
N LEU A 141 6.31 -11.34 -15.98
CA LEU A 141 6.36 -12.15 -17.19
C LEU A 141 7.79 -12.44 -17.64
N ASP A 142 8.67 -11.45 -17.57
CA ASP A 142 10.08 -11.64 -17.92
C ASP A 142 10.78 -12.60 -16.93
N TYR A 143 10.40 -12.59 -15.67
CA TYR A 143 10.90 -13.51 -14.65
C TYR A 143 10.40 -14.95 -14.86
N LEU A 144 9.09 -15.13 -15.06
CA LEU A 144 8.44 -16.46 -15.20
C LEU A 144 8.59 -17.07 -16.59
N ARG A 145 8.88 -16.25 -17.59
CA ARG A 145 9.10 -16.63 -19.01
C ARG A 145 7.98 -17.49 -19.62
N PRO A 146 6.70 -17.17 -19.43
CA PRO A 146 5.67 -17.79 -20.26
C PRO A 146 5.81 -17.32 -21.72
N PRO A 147 5.18 -18.00 -22.69
CA PRO A 147 5.08 -17.48 -24.05
C PRO A 147 4.36 -16.13 -24.06
N VAL A 148 5.03 -15.07 -24.52
CA VAL A 148 4.50 -13.70 -24.61
C VAL A 148 4.74 -13.16 -26.00
N SER A 149 3.67 -12.70 -26.70
CA SER A 149 3.82 -12.08 -28.04
C SER A 149 4.43 -10.68 -27.95
N ASP A 150 5.05 -10.24 -29.04
CA ASP A 150 5.59 -8.86 -29.12
C ASP A 150 4.49 -7.81 -29.02
N ALA A 151 3.29 -8.11 -29.49
CA ALA A 151 2.13 -7.22 -29.35
C ALA A 151 1.72 -7.04 -27.90
N VAL A 152 1.69 -8.10 -27.08
CA VAL A 152 1.45 -8.00 -25.63
C VAL A 152 2.58 -7.19 -24.94
N ARG A 153 3.82 -7.40 -25.34
CA ARG A 153 4.95 -6.59 -24.83
C ARG A 153 4.76 -5.11 -25.12
N SER A 154 4.33 -4.76 -26.34
CA SER A 154 4.03 -3.38 -26.74
C SER A 154 2.85 -2.80 -25.93
N ILE A 155 1.78 -3.55 -25.70
CA ILE A 155 0.65 -3.11 -24.88
C ILE A 155 1.14 -2.80 -23.44
N LEU A 156 2.01 -3.61 -22.88
CA LEU A 156 2.57 -3.43 -21.53
C LEU A 156 3.54 -2.23 -21.42
N GLU A 157 3.95 -1.61 -22.50
CA GLU A 157 4.67 -0.34 -22.51
C GLU A 157 3.77 0.88 -22.27
N THR A 158 2.45 0.69 -22.47
CA THR A 158 1.47 1.74 -22.21
C THR A 158 1.39 2.02 -20.69
N PRO A 159 1.42 3.29 -20.25
CA PRO A 159 1.22 3.64 -18.86
C PRO A 159 -0.08 3.07 -18.30
N THR A 160 -0.04 2.47 -17.12
CA THR A 160 -1.18 1.78 -16.49
C THR A 160 -2.49 2.57 -16.51
N PRO A 161 -2.53 3.86 -16.08
CA PRO A 161 -3.79 4.60 -16.07
C PRO A 161 -4.35 4.82 -17.47
N ARG A 162 -3.47 4.95 -18.48
CA ARG A 162 -3.88 5.11 -19.88
C ARG A 162 -4.45 3.82 -20.42
N LEU A 163 -3.74 2.69 -20.26
CA LEU A 163 -4.23 1.39 -20.71
C LEU A 163 -5.63 1.08 -20.13
N ILE A 164 -5.81 1.31 -18.83
CA ILE A 164 -7.09 1.07 -18.17
C ILE A 164 -8.19 1.96 -18.72
N ARG A 165 -7.96 3.28 -18.85
CA ARG A 165 -8.99 4.21 -19.37
C ARG A 165 -9.37 3.96 -20.81
N GLU A 166 -8.41 3.58 -21.66
CA GLU A 166 -8.62 3.37 -23.08
C GLU A 166 -9.16 1.98 -23.43
N SER A 167 -8.86 0.97 -22.59
CA SER A 167 -9.09 -0.42 -22.94
C SER A 167 -9.99 -1.19 -21.98
N LEU A 168 -10.20 -0.72 -20.74
CA LEU A 168 -11.06 -1.45 -19.80
C LEU A 168 -12.52 -1.23 -20.16
N SER A 169 -13.29 -2.33 -20.22
CA SER A 169 -14.73 -2.25 -20.46
C SER A 169 -15.45 -1.64 -19.26
N SER A 170 -16.47 -0.82 -19.53
CA SER A 170 -17.34 -0.27 -18.48
C SER A 170 -18.10 -1.34 -17.68
N SER A 171 -18.17 -2.58 -18.18
CA SER A 171 -18.71 -3.71 -17.43
C SER A 171 -17.78 -4.22 -16.34
N VAL A 172 -16.46 -3.96 -16.45
CA VAL A 172 -15.45 -4.36 -15.46
C VAL A 172 -15.16 -3.21 -14.49
N ALA A 173 -14.98 -1.99 -14.98
CA ALA A 173 -14.88 -0.78 -14.18
C ALA A 173 -15.23 0.45 -15.03
N SER A 174 -15.94 1.38 -14.43
CA SER A 174 -16.22 2.69 -15.05
C SER A 174 -15.01 3.63 -14.90
N SER A 175 -15.03 4.73 -15.64
CA SER A 175 -14.05 5.81 -15.47
C SER A 175 -14.13 6.43 -14.05
N GLU A 176 -15.31 6.38 -13.42
CA GLU A 176 -15.53 6.82 -12.05
C GLU A 176 -14.82 5.88 -11.05
N ASP A 177 -14.91 4.55 -11.23
CA ASP A 177 -14.20 3.58 -10.39
C ASP A 177 -12.69 3.78 -10.42
N VAL A 178 -12.14 4.05 -11.62
CA VAL A 178 -10.71 4.35 -11.79
C VAL A 178 -10.34 5.62 -11.03
N THR A 179 -11.14 6.68 -11.20
CA THR A 179 -10.90 7.97 -10.54
C THR A 179 -11.04 7.87 -9.03
N GLU A 180 -12.06 7.16 -8.55
CA GLU A 180 -12.27 6.93 -7.12
C GLU A 180 -11.09 6.15 -6.51
N ARG A 181 -10.62 5.10 -7.19
CA ARG A 181 -9.50 4.29 -6.70
C ARG A 181 -8.20 5.12 -6.65
N MET A 182 -7.96 5.97 -7.65
CA MET A 182 -6.85 6.94 -7.62
C MET A 182 -6.97 7.91 -6.45
N ALA A 183 -8.15 8.53 -6.27
CA ALA A 183 -8.40 9.46 -5.20
C ALA A 183 -8.28 8.82 -3.81
N ARG A 184 -8.76 7.58 -3.64
CA ARG A 184 -8.66 6.82 -2.39
C ARG A 184 -7.20 6.56 -1.99
N SER A 185 -6.36 6.14 -2.93
CA SER A 185 -4.94 5.87 -2.65
C SER A 185 -4.10 7.14 -2.44
N ALA A 186 -4.58 8.30 -2.90
CA ALA A 186 -3.94 9.59 -2.70
C ALA A 186 -4.32 10.27 -1.38
N ARG A 187 -5.37 9.79 -0.71
CA ARG A 187 -5.84 10.41 0.54
C ARG A 187 -5.09 9.85 1.74
N ARG A 188 -4.87 10.73 2.72
CA ARG A 188 -4.44 10.33 4.07
C ARG A 188 -5.44 9.33 4.63
N ARG A 189 -4.93 8.27 5.26
CA ARG A 189 -5.75 7.21 5.84
C ARG A 189 -5.12 6.72 7.13
N PHE A 190 -5.97 6.50 8.12
CA PHE A 190 -5.61 5.84 9.36
C PHE A 190 -6.54 4.65 9.61
N PRO A 191 -6.05 3.57 10.24
CA PRO A 191 -6.88 2.45 10.65
C PRO A 191 -8.04 2.91 11.54
N GLN A 192 -9.24 2.36 11.35
CA GLN A 192 -10.41 2.71 12.17
C GLN A 192 -10.17 2.48 13.66
N ARG A 193 -9.43 1.44 13.99
CA ARG A 193 -9.07 1.15 15.38
C ARG A 193 -8.20 2.27 15.97
N LEU A 194 -7.19 2.73 15.24
CA LEU A 194 -6.34 3.84 15.67
C LEU A 194 -7.15 5.14 15.85
N LEU A 195 -8.06 5.44 14.92
CA LEU A 195 -8.96 6.59 15.04
C LEU A 195 -9.87 6.49 16.27
N THR A 196 -10.36 5.29 16.58
CA THR A 196 -11.17 5.06 17.78
C THR A 196 -10.38 5.28 19.06
N ASP A 197 -9.14 4.77 19.12
CA ASP A 197 -8.27 4.95 20.27
C ASP A 197 -7.86 6.42 20.43
N LEU A 198 -7.61 7.12 19.32
CA LEU A 198 -7.31 8.56 19.31
C LEU A 198 -8.49 9.40 19.79
N ARG A 199 -9.73 9.10 19.37
CA ARG A 199 -10.94 9.79 19.87
C ARG A 199 -11.06 9.65 21.38
N LYS A 200 -10.90 8.44 21.92
CA LYS A 200 -10.92 8.21 23.36
C LYS A 200 -9.81 8.98 24.09
N ALA A 201 -8.61 9.04 23.50
CA ALA A 201 -7.52 9.79 24.09
C ALA A 201 -7.80 11.31 24.14
N VAL A 202 -8.45 11.85 23.12
CA VAL A 202 -8.92 13.24 23.08
C VAL A 202 -10.01 13.48 24.13
N GLU A 203 -11.02 12.61 24.20
CA GLU A 203 -12.12 12.71 25.17
C GLU A 203 -11.66 12.77 26.63
N VAL A 204 -10.57 12.04 26.96
CA VAL A 204 -9.98 12.04 28.31
C VAL A 204 -8.81 13.02 28.49
N GLY A 205 -8.60 13.93 27.53
CA GLY A 205 -7.57 14.96 27.59
C GLY A 205 -6.13 14.48 27.45
N ARG A 206 -5.91 13.24 26.94
CA ARG A 206 -4.57 12.67 26.72
C ARG A 206 -4.00 12.96 25.33
N ALA A 207 -4.80 13.47 24.40
CA ALA A 207 -4.37 13.91 23.09
C ALA A 207 -5.10 15.19 22.72
N PRO A 208 -4.47 16.11 21.99
CA PRO A 208 -5.11 17.34 21.54
C PRO A 208 -6.13 17.06 20.42
N HIS A 209 -7.19 17.87 20.35
CA HIS A 209 -8.19 17.82 19.27
C HIS A 209 -7.58 17.96 17.88
N ALA A 210 -6.55 18.79 17.74
CA ALA A 210 -5.82 18.98 16.49
C ALA A 210 -5.25 17.68 15.92
N SER A 211 -4.78 16.74 16.78
CA SER A 211 -4.28 15.43 16.35
C SER A 211 -5.38 14.59 15.69
N LEU A 212 -6.60 14.62 16.23
CA LEU A 212 -7.74 13.91 15.67
C LEU A 212 -8.20 14.55 14.34
N ALA A 213 -8.31 15.88 14.30
CA ALA A 213 -8.64 16.65 13.11
C ALA A 213 -7.63 16.35 11.99
N TRP A 214 -6.34 16.38 12.31
CA TRP A 214 -5.28 16.04 11.37
C TRP A 214 -5.40 14.59 10.87
N ALA A 215 -5.65 13.63 11.75
CA ALA A 215 -5.81 12.22 11.36
C ALA A 215 -7.04 11.99 10.47
N LEU A 216 -8.12 12.74 10.68
CA LEU A 216 -9.34 12.69 9.87
C LEU A 216 -9.23 13.46 8.55
N GLY A 217 -8.13 14.23 8.35
CA GLY A 217 -7.97 15.09 7.18
C GLY A 217 -8.91 16.30 7.16
N VAL A 218 -9.46 16.65 8.32
CA VAL A 218 -10.25 17.87 8.49
C VAL A 218 -9.26 19.00 8.67
N PRO A 219 -9.38 20.16 7.94
CA PRO A 219 -8.61 21.33 8.23
C PRO A 219 -8.83 21.70 9.69
N GLY A 220 -7.78 21.69 10.51
CA GLY A 220 -7.85 22.26 11.85
C GLY A 220 -8.17 23.74 11.71
N GLU A 221 -9.06 24.28 12.52
CA GLU A 221 -8.98 25.69 12.85
C GLU A 221 -7.55 25.88 13.36
N GLU A 222 -6.74 26.67 12.68
CA GLU A 222 -5.49 27.16 13.21
C GLU A 222 -5.87 27.89 14.49
N GLU A 223 -5.80 27.22 15.65
CA GLU A 223 -5.62 27.95 16.89
C GLU A 223 -4.30 28.69 16.68
N ALA A 224 -4.42 29.99 16.43
CA ALA A 224 -3.30 30.87 16.45
C ALA A 224 -2.68 30.70 17.84
N ASP A 225 -1.58 29.95 17.90
CA ASP A 225 -0.74 29.87 19.09
C ASP A 225 -0.08 31.24 19.27
N GLU A 226 -0.80 32.16 19.94
CA GLU A 226 -0.28 33.41 20.49
C GLU A 226 0.61 33.14 21.71
N SER A 227 1.35 32.08 21.74
CA SER A 227 2.40 31.84 22.74
C SER A 227 3.72 31.42 22.10
N SER A 228 4.17 32.15 21.08
CA SER A 228 5.59 32.34 20.90
C SER A 228 6.05 33.34 21.98
N GLU A 229 6.21 32.89 23.23
CA GLU A 229 7.08 33.55 24.16
C GLU A 229 8.44 33.67 23.49
N GLU A 230 8.75 34.87 23.02
CA GLU A 230 10.10 35.26 22.67
C GLU A 230 10.99 34.88 23.88
N LEU A 231 11.77 33.81 23.71
CA LEU A 231 12.86 33.51 24.62
C LEU A 231 13.78 34.74 24.61
N SER A 232 13.65 35.54 25.67
CA SER A 232 14.51 36.69 25.91
C SER A 232 15.97 36.28 25.79
N PRO A 233 16.79 37.07 25.08
CA PRO A 233 18.22 36.78 24.88
C PRO A 233 19.05 36.74 26.18
N ASP A 234 18.49 37.12 27.32
CA ASP A 234 19.18 37.26 28.60
C ASP A 234 19.47 35.96 29.36
N LEU A 235 19.12 34.79 28.83
CA LEU A 235 19.36 33.49 29.48
C LEU A 235 20.70 32.81 29.07
N LEU A 236 21.52 33.45 28.24
CA LEU A 236 22.81 32.90 27.80
C LEU A 236 24.03 33.54 28.48
N ASP A 237 23.86 34.50 29.38
CA ASP A 237 24.99 35.21 30.02
C ASP A 237 25.40 34.63 31.37
N GLY A 238 25.20 33.35 31.63
CA GLY A 238 25.49 32.74 32.92
C GLY A 238 26.32 31.45 32.90
N LEU A 239 26.99 31.11 31.81
CA LEU A 239 27.87 29.91 31.73
C LEU A 239 29.20 30.30 31.04
N VAL A 240 30.08 30.91 31.78
CA VAL A 240 31.54 30.91 31.55
C VAL A 240 32.19 30.16 32.70
#